data_e6c3ca6d7386c84f1c3c876d98ef2f1f
#
_entry.id   e6c3ca6d7386c84f1c3c876d98ef2f1f
#
_cell.length_a   1.000
_cell.length_b   1.000
_cell.length_c   1.000
_cell.angle_alpha   90.00
_cell.angle_beta   90.00
_cell.angle_gamma   90.00
#
_symmetry.space_group_name_H-M   'P 1'
#
loop_
_entity.id
_entity.type
_entity.pdbx_description
1 polymer ?
#
loop_
_entity_poly.entity_id
_entity_poly.type
_entity_poly.pdbx_seq_one_letter_code
_entity_poly.pdbx_strand_id
1 'polypeptide(L)'
;WNDIHRGKRDLVVKLHTGEGKTLIGLLMLQSKLNEGEGPCVYICPNKFLADQVYYEAKKFGIKVSLITENNTFPNDFIDGNAILLTYVQKIFNGKTIFGLDNQYQKVNTIVMDDAHACLDAIKQAYTVRISRRRNESMYSDIVGLFEDVLKEQGEGTFVDIQENEDYESIMLIPYWALSLI
;
A
#
# COMPACT_ATOMS: atom_id res chain seq x y z
N TRP A 1 13.74 22.75 -4.44
CA TRP A 1 12.65 21.84 -4.71
C TRP A 1 11.75 22.37 -5.83
N ASN A 2 11.19 23.56 -5.70
CA ASN A 2 10.26 24.14 -6.70
C ASN A 2 10.87 24.22 -8.11
N ASP A 3 12.10 24.66 -8.24
CA ASP A 3 12.69 24.98 -9.53
C ASP A 3 13.14 23.74 -10.31
N ILE A 4 13.39 22.62 -9.63
CA ILE A 4 13.98 21.43 -10.25
C ILE A 4 12.98 20.26 -10.33
N HIS A 5 12.05 20.13 -9.37
CA HIS A 5 11.26 18.92 -9.20
C HIS A 5 9.75 19.10 -9.40
N ARG A 6 9.25 20.33 -9.39
CA ARG A 6 7.81 20.61 -9.45
C ARG A 6 7.11 20.06 -10.70
N GLY A 7 7.79 20.03 -11.82
CA GLY A 7 7.24 19.51 -13.09
C GLY A 7 7.40 18.01 -13.28
N LYS A 8 8.00 17.28 -12.31
CA LYS A 8 8.15 15.83 -12.41
C LYS A 8 6.89 15.13 -11.93
N ARG A 9 6.42 14.16 -12.71
CA ARG A 9 5.25 13.35 -12.38
C ARG A 9 5.46 12.51 -11.13
N ASP A 10 6.60 11.83 -11.05
CA ASP A 10 6.95 10.91 -9.97
C ASP A 10 8.24 11.37 -9.30
N LEU A 11 8.24 11.43 -7.98
CA LEU A 11 9.36 11.89 -7.19
C LEU A 11 9.55 11.06 -5.93
N VAL A 12 10.78 10.63 -5.69
CA VAL A 12 11.21 10.02 -4.43
C VAL A 12 12.07 11.02 -3.67
N VAL A 13 11.63 11.37 -2.45
CA VAL A 13 12.35 12.27 -1.55
C VAL A 13 12.91 11.46 -0.39
N LYS A 14 14.22 11.43 -0.23
CA LYS A 14 14.91 10.77 0.87
C LYS A 14 15.41 11.81 1.88
N LEU A 15 14.89 11.70 3.11
CA LEU A 15 15.26 12.57 4.22
C LEU A 15 15.57 11.71 5.45
N HIS A 16 16.46 12.21 6.33
CA HIS A 16 16.76 11.53 7.59
C HIS A 16 15.60 11.64 8.59
N THR A 17 15.60 10.77 9.59
CA THR A 17 14.60 10.81 10.66
C THR A 17 14.73 12.14 11.43
N GLY A 18 13.59 12.79 11.68
CA GLY A 18 13.56 14.09 12.38
C GLY A 18 13.66 15.33 11.48
N GLU A 19 13.90 15.19 10.17
CA GLU A 19 14.02 16.32 9.24
C GLU A 19 12.67 16.88 8.72
N GLY A 20 11.57 16.56 9.42
CA GLY A 20 10.25 17.12 9.09
C GLY A 20 9.60 16.55 7.83
N LYS A 21 9.84 15.27 7.50
CA LYS A 21 9.26 14.59 6.33
C LYS A 21 7.75 14.82 6.20
N THR A 22 7.02 14.64 7.30
CA THR A 22 5.57 14.82 7.36
C THR A 22 5.15 16.21 6.92
N LEU A 23 5.79 17.24 7.48
CA LEU A 23 5.48 18.63 7.14
C LEU A 23 5.79 18.94 5.68
N ILE A 24 6.93 18.47 5.17
CA ILE A 24 7.31 18.65 3.77
C ILE A 24 6.26 18.02 2.85
N GLY A 25 5.84 16.78 3.12
CA GLY A 25 4.80 16.10 2.34
C GLY A 25 3.45 16.83 2.37
N LEU A 26 3.05 17.32 3.54
CA LEU A 26 1.83 18.11 3.70
C LEU A 26 1.90 19.44 2.95
N LEU A 27 3.03 20.16 3.01
CA LEU A 27 3.23 21.42 2.29
C LEU A 27 3.24 21.22 0.77
N MET A 28 3.79 20.10 0.29
CA MET A 28 3.75 19.75 -1.13
C MET A 28 2.29 19.60 -1.61
N LEU A 29 1.46 18.86 -0.88
CA LEU A 29 0.05 18.68 -1.21
C LEU A 29 -0.75 19.98 -1.05
N GLN A 30 -0.47 20.78 -0.02
CA GLN A 30 -1.11 22.10 0.15
C GLN A 30 -0.80 23.03 -1.02
N SER A 31 0.45 23.02 -1.51
CA SER A 31 0.83 23.78 -2.72
C SER A 31 -0.01 23.36 -3.93
N LYS A 32 -0.21 22.04 -4.11
CA LYS A 32 -1.04 21.49 -5.20
C LYS A 32 -2.51 21.90 -5.08
N LEU A 33 -3.07 21.87 -3.88
CA LEU A 33 -4.43 22.34 -3.65
C LEU A 33 -4.58 23.85 -3.96
N ASN A 34 -3.60 24.67 -3.55
CA ASN A 34 -3.60 26.11 -3.81
C ASN A 34 -3.51 26.44 -5.33
N GLU A 35 -2.97 25.52 -6.14
CA GLU A 35 -2.91 25.62 -7.60
C GLU A 35 -4.16 25.07 -8.30
N GLY A 36 -5.14 24.57 -7.53
CA GLY A 36 -6.34 23.92 -8.08
C GLY A 36 -6.08 22.51 -8.60
N GLU A 37 -4.94 21.90 -8.25
CA GLU A 37 -4.57 20.55 -8.63
C GLU A 37 -5.02 19.51 -7.56
N GLY A 38 -6.24 19.62 -7.05
CA GLY A 38 -6.87 18.65 -6.16
C GLY A 38 -7.75 17.65 -6.92
N PRO A 39 -8.28 16.63 -6.23
CA PRO A 39 -8.07 16.23 -4.84
C PRO A 39 -6.69 15.63 -4.56
N CYS A 40 -6.20 15.81 -3.33
CA CYS A 40 -4.89 15.36 -2.89
C CYS A 40 -4.98 14.38 -1.71
N VAL A 41 -4.14 13.33 -1.72
CA VAL A 41 -4.13 12.28 -0.69
C VAL A 41 -2.75 12.12 -0.07
N TYR A 42 -2.71 12.04 1.25
CA TYR A 42 -1.52 11.67 2.03
C TYR A 42 -1.74 10.27 2.62
N ILE A 43 -0.88 9.33 2.26
CA ILE A 43 -0.99 7.92 2.64
C ILE A 43 0.03 7.57 3.70
N CYS A 44 -0.42 7.00 4.82
CA CYS A 44 0.41 6.46 5.88
C CYS A 44 0.43 4.92 5.84
N PRO A 45 1.47 4.28 6.39
CA PRO A 45 1.54 2.82 6.47
C PRO A 45 0.38 2.19 7.26
N ASN A 46 -0.11 2.88 8.29
CA ASN A 46 -1.19 2.40 9.15
C ASN A 46 -2.03 3.54 9.73
N LYS A 47 -3.13 3.17 10.39
CA LYS A 47 -4.09 4.13 10.98
C LYS A 47 -3.45 5.00 12.06
N PHE A 48 -2.62 4.43 12.93
CA PHE A 48 -2.01 5.17 14.03
C PHE A 48 -1.15 6.35 13.53
N LEU A 49 -0.34 6.11 12.48
CA LEU A 49 0.46 7.17 11.86
C LEU A 49 -0.42 8.21 11.15
N ALA A 50 -1.52 7.79 10.51
CA ALA A 50 -2.45 8.76 9.90
C ALA A 50 -3.08 9.68 10.96
N ASP A 51 -3.48 9.15 12.11
CA ASP A 51 -3.99 9.93 13.23
C ASP A 51 -2.93 10.91 13.78
N GLN A 52 -1.67 10.48 13.88
CA GLN A 52 -0.56 11.34 14.29
C GLN A 52 -0.36 12.50 13.30
N VAL A 53 -0.30 12.21 12.01
CA VAL A 53 -0.18 13.23 10.95
C VAL A 53 -1.34 14.22 10.99
N TYR A 54 -2.55 13.75 11.32
CA TYR A 54 -3.71 14.62 11.46
C TYR A 54 -3.52 15.67 12.55
N TYR A 55 -3.02 15.30 13.72
CA TYR A 55 -2.75 16.26 14.80
C TYR A 55 -1.58 17.19 14.46
N GLU A 56 -0.56 16.70 13.78
CA GLU A 56 0.55 17.54 13.32
C GLU A 56 0.09 18.58 12.29
N ALA A 57 -0.69 18.16 11.28
CA ALA A 57 -1.23 19.06 10.27
C ALA A 57 -2.05 20.22 10.90
N LYS A 58 -2.86 19.91 11.91
CA LYS A 58 -3.63 20.92 12.65
C LYS A 58 -2.74 21.95 13.36
N LYS A 59 -1.60 21.51 13.93
CA LYS A 59 -0.65 22.45 14.58
C LYS A 59 -0.06 23.45 13.57
N PHE A 60 0.11 23.03 12.32
CA PHE A 60 0.62 23.88 11.24
C PHE A 60 -0.49 24.65 10.47
N GLY A 61 -1.75 24.52 10.88
CA GLY A 61 -2.86 25.17 10.21
C GLY A 61 -3.18 24.63 8.82
N ILE A 62 -2.70 23.42 8.48
CA ILE A 62 -2.97 22.75 7.21
C ILE A 62 -4.33 22.06 7.28
N LYS A 63 -5.19 22.31 6.30
CA LYS A 63 -6.50 21.67 6.23
C LYS A 63 -6.39 20.23 5.80
N VAL A 64 -6.80 19.34 6.68
CA VAL A 64 -6.80 17.89 6.46
C VAL A 64 -8.13 17.28 6.86
N SER A 65 -8.52 16.23 6.19
CA SER A 65 -9.71 15.43 6.45
C SER A 65 -9.37 13.96 6.58
N LEU A 66 -10.14 13.23 7.38
CA LEU A 66 -10.08 11.76 7.48
C LEU A 66 -11.32 11.16 6.80
N ILE A 67 -11.21 9.91 6.32
CA ILE A 67 -12.37 9.14 5.87
C ILE A 67 -13.39 9.08 7.01
N THR A 68 -14.65 9.33 6.71
CA THR A 68 -15.72 9.37 7.72
C THR A 68 -15.95 7.99 8.36
N GLU A 69 -16.62 7.96 9.50
CA GLU A 69 -17.00 6.70 10.18
C GLU A 69 -17.87 5.80 9.28
N ASN A 70 -18.71 6.40 8.45
CA ASN A 70 -19.53 5.68 7.46
C ASN A 70 -18.75 5.23 6.22
N ASN A 71 -17.42 5.32 6.25
CA ASN A 71 -16.54 4.95 5.14
C ASN A 71 -16.83 5.73 3.84
N THR A 72 -17.13 7.02 3.96
CA THR A 72 -17.35 7.94 2.83
C THR A 72 -16.29 9.05 2.79
N PHE A 73 -16.12 9.66 1.63
CA PHE A 73 -15.22 10.80 1.50
C PHE A 73 -15.82 12.07 2.09
N PRO A 74 -15.04 12.87 2.83
CA PRO A 74 -15.45 14.20 3.25
C PRO A 74 -15.63 15.14 2.04
N ASN A 75 -16.64 16.03 2.09
CA ASN A 75 -16.87 16.99 1.02
C ASN A 75 -15.65 17.88 0.77
N ASP A 76 -14.98 18.34 1.84
CA ASP A 76 -13.78 19.18 1.71
C ASP A 76 -12.67 18.51 0.88
N PHE A 77 -12.55 17.17 0.94
CA PHE A 77 -11.62 16.44 0.08
C PHE A 77 -12.11 16.40 -1.38
N ILE A 78 -13.38 16.08 -1.59
CA ILE A 78 -13.97 15.99 -2.94
C ILE A 78 -13.85 17.32 -3.67
N ASP A 79 -14.12 18.41 -2.95
CA ASP A 79 -14.06 19.78 -3.46
C ASP A 79 -12.62 20.33 -3.61
N GLY A 80 -11.60 19.55 -3.23
CA GLY A 80 -10.20 19.96 -3.29
C GLY A 80 -9.81 21.01 -2.24
N ASN A 81 -10.58 21.16 -1.16
CA ASN A 81 -10.35 22.15 -0.10
C ASN A 81 -9.51 21.62 1.06
N ALA A 82 -9.31 20.30 1.16
CA ALA A 82 -8.52 19.67 2.20
C ALA A 82 -7.75 18.46 1.66
N ILE A 83 -6.60 18.16 2.26
CA ILE A 83 -5.83 16.94 2.00
C ILE A 83 -6.52 15.77 2.70
N LEU A 84 -6.80 14.68 2.01
CA LEU A 84 -7.26 13.46 2.64
C LEU A 84 -6.08 12.72 3.27
N LEU A 85 -6.14 12.52 4.57
CA LEU A 85 -5.23 11.62 5.28
C LEU A 85 -5.85 10.24 5.35
N THR A 86 -5.12 9.24 4.91
CA THR A 86 -5.57 7.85 4.95
C THR A 86 -4.39 6.90 5.14
N TYR A 87 -4.65 5.62 5.13
CA TYR A 87 -3.63 4.60 5.28
C TYR A 87 -3.81 3.48 4.26
N VAL A 88 -2.74 2.74 4.03
CA VAL A 88 -2.62 1.72 2.97
C VAL A 88 -3.85 0.81 2.88
N GLN A 89 -4.34 0.28 3.99
CA GLN A 89 -5.43 -0.70 4.01
C GLN A 89 -6.79 -0.12 3.59
N LYS A 90 -6.94 1.21 3.55
CA LYS A 90 -8.17 1.84 3.03
C LYS A 90 -8.18 1.95 1.51
N ILE A 91 -7.00 2.02 0.90
CA ILE A 91 -6.85 2.15 -0.55
C ILE A 91 -6.64 0.79 -1.20
N PHE A 92 -5.70 0.00 -0.67
CA PHE A 92 -5.26 -1.26 -1.25
C PHE A 92 -6.00 -2.44 -0.60
N ASN A 93 -7.23 -2.66 -1.02
CA ASN A 93 -8.06 -3.81 -0.64
C ASN A 93 -9.15 -4.04 -1.70
N GLY A 94 -9.72 -5.24 -1.74
CA GLY A 94 -10.75 -5.62 -2.72
C GLY A 94 -12.10 -4.91 -2.58
N LYS A 95 -12.29 -4.06 -1.55
CA LYS A 95 -13.50 -3.27 -1.27
C LYS A 95 -13.16 -1.81 -1.03
N THR A 96 -12.16 -1.30 -1.75
CA THR A 96 -11.71 0.07 -1.58
C THR A 96 -12.81 1.08 -1.91
N ILE A 97 -12.96 2.10 -1.07
CA ILE A 97 -13.91 3.20 -1.34
C ILE A 97 -13.45 4.11 -2.49
N PHE A 98 -12.19 4.04 -2.87
CA PHE A 98 -11.68 4.78 -4.03
C PHE A 98 -12.25 4.24 -5.35
N GLY A 99 -12.90 3.08 -5.29
CA GLY A 99 -13.57 2.47 -6.42
C GLY A 99 -12.65 1.59 -7.27
N LEU A 100 -13.29 0.82 -8.12
CA LEU A 100 -12.65 -0.08 -9.08
C LEU A 100 -13.31 0.17 -10.45
N ASP A 101 -12.58 -0.08 -11.52
CA ASP A 101 -13.04 0.04 -12.91
C ASP A 101 -13.55 1.46 -13.25
N ASN A 102 -14.80 1.57 -13.69
CA ASN A 102 -15.38 2.82 -14.16
C ASN A 102 -16.00 3.70 -13.06
N GLN A 103 -16.06 3.22 -11.82
CA GLN A 103 -16.60 3.94 -10.67
C GLN A 103 -15.48 4.20 -9.66
N TYR A 104 -14.66 5.20 -9.90
CA TYR A 104 -13.52 5.52 -9.05
C TYR A 104 -13.51 7.00 -8.62
N GLN A 105 -12.97 7.24 -7.42
CA GLN A 105 -12.65 8.58 -6.96
C GLN A 105 -11.35 9.05 -7.60
N LYS A 106 -11.44 10.07 -8.44
CA LYS A 106 -10.22 10.65 -9.04
C LYS A 106 -9.38 11.32 -7.96
N VAL A 107 -8.07 11.05 -7.97
CA VAL A 107 -7.05 11.69 -7.13
C VAL A 107 -5.99 12.26 -8.05
N ASN A 108 -5.60 13.50 -7.83
CA ASN A 108 -4.65 14.17 -8.71
C ASN A 108 -3.20 14.03 -8.21
N THR A 109 -3.00 14.18 -6.91
CA THR A 109 -1.66 14.08 -6.30
C THR A 109 -1.68 13.20 -5.06
N ILE A 110 -0.69 12.32 -4.96
CA ILE A 110 -0.52 11.39 -3.83
C ILE A 110 0.88 11.59 -3.23
N VAL A 111 0.94 11.73 -1.92
CA VAL A 111 2.17 11.59 -1.14
C VAL A 111 2.08 10.33 -0.30
N MET A 112 3.08 9.49 -0.36
CA MET A 112 3.20 8.28 0.43
C MET A 112 4.30 8.49 1.48
N ASP A 113 3.90 8.53 2.75
CA ASP A 113 4.84 8.64 3.88
C ASP A 113 5.44 7.29 4.19
N ASP A 114 6.75 7.27 4.43
CA ASP A 114 7.50 6.01 4.58
C ASP A 114 7.15 4.98 3.50
N ALA A 115 7.57 5.27 2.28
CA ALA A 115 7.23 4.46 1.12
C ALA A 115 7.60 2.97 1.29
N HIS A 116 8.67 2.64 2.05
CA HIS A 116 9.04 1.26 2.34
C HIS A 116 7.96 0.54 3.17
N ALA A 117 7.57 1.15 4.29
CA ALA A 117 6.54 0.58 5.17
C ALA A 117 5.18 0.51 4.45
N CYS A 118 4.85 1.51 3.62
CA CYS A 118 3.65 1.47 2.79
C CYS A 118 3.68 0.30 1.78
N LEU A 119 4.79 0.11 1.06
CA LEU A 119 4.93 -0.98 0.09
C LEU A 119 4.86 -2.36 0.76
N ASP A 120 5.45 -2.51 1.94
CA ASP A 120 5.34 -3.76 2.70
C ASP A 120 3.90 -4.02 3.16
N ALA A 121 3.18 -2.97 3.60
CA ALA A 121 1.77 -3.08 3.95
C ALA A 121 0.90 -3.44 2.72
N ILE A 122 1.21 -2.89 1.54
CA ILE A 122 0.52 -3.25 0.28
C ILE A 122 0.78 -4.73 -0.06
N LYS A 123 2.03 -5.17 -0.02
CA LYS A 123 2.36 -6.59 -0.28
C LYS A 123 1.60 -7.51 0.67
N GLN A 124 1.54 -7.17 1.96
CA GLN A 124 0.80 -7.97 2.94
C GLN A 124 -0.71 -8.00 2.66
N ALA A 125 -1.30 -6.89 2.22
CA ALA A 125 -2.73 -6.81 1.88
C ALA A 125 -3.13 -7.73 0.71
N TYR A 126 -2.21 -7.99 -0.21
CA TYR A 126 -2.42 -8.90 -1.36
C TYR A 126 -1.75 -10.28 -1.18
N THR A 127 -1.24 -10.58 0.01
CA THR A 127 -0.62 -11.88 0.31
C THR A 127 -1.61 -12.78 1.02
N VAL A 128 -1.93 -13.91 0.40
CA VAL A 128 -2.68 -14.99 1.03
C VAL A 128 -1.68 -15.99 1.62
N ARG A 129 -1.84 -16.30 2.91
CA ARG A 129 -1.03 -17.31 3.60
C ARG A 129 -1.89 -18.52 3.92
N ILE A 130 -1.56 -19.64 3.27
CA ILE A 130 -2.21 -20.92 3.51
C ILE A 130 -1.21 -21.82 4.23
N SER A 131 -1.56 -22.24 5.43
CA SER A 131 -0.70 -23.15 6.21
C SER A 131 -1.30 -24.55 6.26
N ARG A 132 -0.46 -25.58 6.13
CA ARG A 132 -0.85 -26.98 6.25
C ARG A 132 -1.64 -27.25 7.52
N ARG A 133 -1.20 -26.68 8.66
CA ARG A 133 -1.89 -26.86 9.98
C ARG A 133 -3.32 -26.33 10.03
N ARG A 134 -3.64 -25.28 9.26
CA ARG A 134 -4.97 -24.64 9.29
C ARG A 134 -5.92 -25.18 8.24
N ASN A 135 -5.38 -25.56 7.08
CA ASN A 135 -6.17 -26.04 5.96
C ASN A 135 -5.30 -26.96 5.09
N GLU A 136 -5.20 -28.21 5.50
CA GLU A 136 -4.36 -29.21 4.86
C GLU A 136 -4.79 -29.52 3.42
N SER A 137 -6.10 -29.64 3.18
CA SER A 137 -6.63 -29.91 1.84
C SER A 137 -6.23 -28.80 0.85
N MET A 138 -6.56 -27.54 1.18
CA MET A 138 -6.22 -26.41 0.32
C MET A 138 -4.71 -26.25 0.12
N TYR A 139 -3.91 -26.52 1.17
CA TYR A 139 -2.46 -26.50 1.06
C TYR A 139 -1.97 -27.54 0.06
N SER A 140 -2.43 -28.79 0.18
CA SER A 140 -2.07 -29.89 -0.69
C SER A 140 -2.52 -29.67 -2.13
N ASP A 141 -3.74 -29.17 -2.31
CA ASP A 141 -4.27 -28.83 -3.63
C ASP A 141 -3.40 -27.80 -4.34
N ILE A 142 -3.01 -26.72 -3.63
CA ILE A 142 -2.16 -25.66 -4.20
C ILE A 142 -0.74 -26.20 -4.48
N VAL A 143 -0.16 -26.96 -3.58
CA VAL A 143 1.17 -27.57 -3.83
C VAL A 143 1.11 -28.49 -5.04
N GLY A 144 0.05 -29.29 -5.18
CA GLY A 144 -0.12 -30.20 -6.32
C GLY A 144 -0.20 -29.48 -7.66
N LEU A 145 -0.74 -28.27 -7.72
CA LEU A 145 -0.77 -27.48 -8.95
C LEU A 145 0.63 -27.08 -9.45
N PHE A 146 1.62 -27.01 -8.56
CA PHE A 146 2.98 -26.56 -8.88
C PHE A 146 4.04 -27.65 -8.65
N GLU A 147 3.64 -28.88 -8.37
CA GLU A 147 4.53 -29.96 -7.97
C GLU A 147 5.65 -30.19 -8.99
N ASP A 148 5.32 -30.33 -10.26
CA ASP A 148 6.30 -30.57 -11.32
C ASP A 148 7.33 -29.44 -11.41
N VAL A 149 6.86 -28.20 -11.38
CA VAL A 149 7.70 -27.00 -11.44
C VAL A 149 8.62 -26.87 -10.22
N LEU A 150 8.12 -27.23 -9.06
CA LEU A 150 8.89 -27.19 -7.82
C LEU A 150 9.93 -28.32 -7.78
N LYS A 151 9.58 -29.53 -8.23
CA LYS A 151 10.52 -30.63 -8.35
C LYS A 151 11.63 -30.36 -9.36
N GLU A 152 11.35 -29.73 -10.49
CA GLU A 152 12.36 -29.29 -11.46
C GLU A 152 13.38 -28.32 -10.86
N GLN A 153 12.97 -27.47 -9.90
CA GLN A 153 13.89 -26.56 -9.21
C GLN A 153 14.82 -27.30 -8.24
N GLY A 154 14.32 -28.36 -7.58
CA GLY A 154 15.11 -29.11 -6.61
C GLY A 154 14.25 -30.17 -5.91
N GLU A 155 14.26 -31.37 -6.44
CA GLU A 155 13.47 -32.50 -5.94
C GLU A 155 13.74 -32.81 -4.46
N GLY A 156 15.00 -32.78 -4.04
CA GLY A 156 15.39 -33.03 -2.64
C GLY A 156 14.79 -31.97 -1.70
N THR A 157 14.91 -30.69 -2.04
CA THR A 157 14.34 -29.61 -1.24
C THR A 157 12.80 -29.67 -1.18
N PHE A 158 12.16 -30.06 -2.29
CA PHE A 158 10.72 -30.27 -2.32
C PHE A 158 10.28 -31.38 -1.36
N VAL A 159 10.96 -32.51 -1.37
CA VAL A 159 10.72 -33.67 -0.46
C VAL A 159 10.94 -33.25 0.99
N ASP A 160 12.02 -32.52 1.28
CA ASP A 160 12.33 -32.07 2.64
C ASP A 160 11.22 -31.16 3.20
N ILE A 161 10.69 -30.22 2.40
CA ILE A 161 9.57 -29.37 2.78
C ILE A 161 8.29 -30.17 2.97
N GLN A 162 7.99 -31.14 2.10
CA GLN A 162 6.72 -31.84 2.11
C GLN A 162 6.66 -33.01 3.11
N GLU A 163 7.74 -33.77 3.24
CA GLU A 163 7.79 -35.00 4.00
C GLU A 163 8.53 -34.85 5.34
N ASN A 164 9.61 -34.06 5.35
CA ASN A 164 10.49 -33.93 6.51
C ASN A 164 10.15 -32.67 7.37
N GLU A 165 9.09 -31.92 7.01
CA GLU A 165 8.67 -30.72 7.71
C GLU A 165 9.81 -29.70 7.90
N ASP A 166 10.68 -29.55 6.89
CA ASP A 166 11.71 -28.52 6.92
C ASP A 166 11.08 -27.13 6.80
N TYR A 167 11.15 -26.35 7.88
CA TYR A 167 10.60 -24.99 7.97
C TYR A 167 11.62 -23.90 7.59
N GLU A 168 12.87 -24.26 7.34
CA GLU A 168 13.94 -23.32 6.97
C GLU A 168 14.10 -23.21 5.46
N SER A 169 13.75 -24.25 4.72
CA SER A 169 13.82 -24.26 3.26
C SER A 169 12.64 -23.53 2.63
N ILE A 170 12.93 -22.79 1.56
CA ILE A 170 11.93 -22.00 0.79
C ILE A 170 12.07 -22.33 -0.69
N MET A 171 10.96 -22.65 -1.32
CA MET A 171 10.85 -22.75 -2.77
C MET A 171 9.92 -21.67 -3.31
N LEU A 172 10.31 -21.04 -4.42
CA LEU A 172 9.51 -19.99 -5.05
C LEU A 172 8.75 -20.56 -6.24
N ILE A 173 7.46 -20.28 -6.32
CA ILE A 173 6.69 -20.55 -7.52
C ILE A 173 7.05 -19.48 -8.56
N PRO A 174 7.64 -19.84 -9.71
CA PRO A 174 7.96 -18.88 -10.75
C PRO A 174 6.70 -18.18 -11.27
N TYR A 175 6.78 -16.90 -11.59
CA TYR A 175 5.63 -16.12 -12.07
C TYR A 175 4.98 -16.71 -13.33
N TRP A 176 5.77 -17.34 -14.22
CA TRP A 176 5.26 -17.96 -15.44
C TRP A 176 4.45 -19.24 -15.15
N ALA A 177 4.71 -19.92 -14.03
CA ALA A 177 3.96 -21.11 -13.64
C ALA A 177 2.49 -20.77 -13.28
N LEU A 178 2.21 -19.52 -12.87
CA LEU A 178 0.85 -19.05 -12.62
C LEU A 178 0.00 -18.94 -13.89
N SER A 179 0.63 -18.90 -15.07
CA SER A 179 -0.09 -18.89 -16.36
C SER A 179 -0.41 -20.29 -16.89
N LEU A 180 0.01 -21.35 -16.20
CA LEU A 180 -0.28 -22.73 -16.57
C LEU A 180 -1.56 -23.29 -15.92
N ILE A 181 -2.16 -22.50 -15.00
CA ILE A 181 -3.39 -22.81 -14.28
C ILE A 181 -4.55 -22.03 -14.90
#